data_e5412fa861daf73682b70792ae0c8790
#
_entry.id   e5412fa861daf73682b70792ae0c8790
#
_cell.length_a   1.000
_cell.length_b   1.000
_cell.length_c   1.000
_cell.angle_alpha   90.00
_cell.angle_beta   90.00
_cell.angle_gamma   90.00
#
_symmetry.space_group_name_H-M   'P 1'
#
loop_
_entity.id
_entity.type
_entity.pdbx_description
1 polymer ?
#
loop_
_entity_poly.entity_id
_entity_poly.type
_entity_poly.pdbx_seq_one_letter_code
_entity_poly.pdbx_strand_id
1 'polypeptide(L)'
;MNHKVRYEKMGKNWSVAVRNDYLAKKHWHNEYEILYVMAGTTYVNVDGVNYEVISGETFFISPGAVHYYAEPSEFNKICVVRLTEEFLKCFSVEVKHVYTVFLSDVLHIRENPRISVIIEEIQTVFEIEEEVFVESILIGKSLELLIYLYQNQFLISERASVRRNNDSECMDKMIEYIREHLQDKITLSDVAVHLGFSESYCSKYIKKKTNMNFLEYLNNERIEKAKQMLRLSDAPVTEIAYITGFSSIQSFNRVFKSFCEVSPTEYRKRIYDQKSNILDKI
;
A
#
# COMPACT_ATOMS: atom_id res chain seq x y z
N MET A 1 -6.90 -22.73 -13.54
CA MET A 1 -5.68 -21.99 -13.93
C MET A 1 -5.15 -21.27 -12.70
N ASN A 2 -3.93 -21.60 -12.24
CA ASN A 2 -3.32 -20.91 -11.10
C ASN A 2 -2.88 -19.52 -11.54
N HIS A 3 -3.74 -18.51 -11.35
CA HIS A 3 -3.33 -17.13 -11.51
C HIS A 3 -2.37 -16.80 -10.37
N LYS A 4 -1.08 -16.62 -10.70
CA LYS A 4 -0.08 -16.13 -9.74
C LYS A 4 -0.57 -14.82 -9.14
N VAL A 5 -0.64 -14.74 -7.81
CA VAL A 5 -0.87 -13.49 -7.09
C VAL A 5 0.29 -12.57 -7.39
N ARG A 6 0.01 -11.35 -7.80
CA ARG A 6 1.01 -10.36 -8.21
C ARG A 6 1.16 -9.30 -7.12
N TYR A 7 2.40 -8.94 -6.78
CA TYR A 7 2.65 -7.72 -6.04
C TYR A 7 2.48 -6.52 -6.98
N GLU A 8 1.58 -5.61 -6.65
CA GLU A 8 1.39 -4.37 -7.38
C GLU A 8 2.12 -3.24 -6.67
N LYS A 9 2.90 -2.49 -7.43
CA LYS A 9 3.80 -1.48 -6.94
C LYS A 9 3.34 -0.10 -7.34
N MET A 10 3.20 0.81 -6.36
CA MET A 10 3.04 2.22 -6.65
C MET A 10 4.38 2.91 -6.90
N GLY A 11 4.42 3.81 -7.86
CA GLY A 11 5.59 4.67 -8.13
C GLY A 11 5.75 5.82 -7.13
N LYS A 12 4.68 6.19 -6.42
CA LYS A 12 4.62 7.29 -5.44
C LYS A 12 4.13 6.77 -4.09
N ASN A 13 4.34 7.53 -3.02
CA ASN A 13 3.87 7.17 -1.66
C ASN A 13 2.36 7.37 -1.47
N TRP A 14 1.69 7.90 -2.46
CA TRP A 14 0.25 8.08 -2.51
C TRP A 14 -0.21 8.07 -3.97
N SER A 15 -1.47 7.74 -4.20
CA SER A 15 -2.13 7.92 -5.49
C SER A 15 -3.63 8.11 -5.30
N VAL A 16 -4.22 8.87 -6.21
CA VAL A 16 -5.67 8.97 -6.38
C VAL A 16 -5.97 8.73 -7.85
N ALA A 17 -6.97 7.93 -8.12
CA ALA A 17 -7.39 7.64 -9.50
C ALA A 17 -8.89 7.44 -9.59
N VAL A 18 -9.50 8.06 -10.59
CA VAL A 18 -10.87 7.75 -11.02
C VAL A 18 -10.79 6.81 -12.23
N ARG A 19 -11.52 5.71 -12.18
CA ARG A 19 -11.51 4.66 -13.19
C ARG A 19 -12.93 4.28 -13.59
N ASN A 20 -13.12 4.03 -14.89
CA ASN A 20 -14.31 3.41 -15.44
C ASN A 20 -14.02 1.93 -15.73
N ASP A 21 -15.00 1.08 -15.53
CA ASP A 21 -14.94 -0.37 -15.80
C ASP A 21 -13.68 -1.01 -15.22
N TYR A 22 -13.40 -0.67 -13.95
CA TYR A 22 -12.16 -1.06 -13.29
C TYR A 22 -12.09 -2.55 -13.02
N LEU A 23 -11.04 -3.14 -13.51
CA LEU A 23 -10.69 -4.54 -13.35
C LEU A 23 -9.25 -4.65 -12.85
N ALA A 24 -9.02 -5.38 -11.80
CA ALA A 24 -7.67 -5.70 -11.35
C ALA A 24 -7.51 -7.18 -11.07
N LYS A 25 -6.45 -7.77 -11.63
CA LYS A 25 -6.10 -9.16 -11.38
C LYS A 25 -5.64 -9.33 -9.93
N LYS A 26 -5.73 -10.56 -9.43
CA LYS A 26 -5.32 -10.92 -8.08
C LYS A 26 -3.89 -10.42 -7.76
N HIS A 27 -3.80 -9.52 -6.77
CA HIS A 27 -2.56 -8.84 -6.34
C HIS A 27 -2.61 -8.49 -4.87
N TRP A 28 -1.54 -7.94 -4.36
CA TRP A 28 -1.43 -7.32 -3.05
C TRP A 28 -0.40 -6.20 -3.08
N HIS A 29 -0.46 -5.29 -2.12
CA HIS A 29 0.46 -4.16 -1.97
C HIS A 29 0.56 -3.73 -0.51
N ASN A 30 1.51 -2.84 -0.19
CA ASN A 30 1.75 -2.34 1.17
C ASN A 30 1.06 -1.00 1.45
N GLU A 31 0.16 -0.58 0.59
CA GLU A 31 -0.61 0.64 0.74
C GLU A 31 -1.96 0.36 1.39
N TYR A 32 -2.47 1.33 2.14
CA TYR A 32 -3.89 1.41 2.47
C TYR A 32 -4.65 1.77 1.21
N GLU A 33 -5.69 1.03 0.87
CA GLU A 33 -6.53 1.32 -0.27
C GLU A 33 -7.95 1.67 0.17
N ILE A 34 -8.43 2.81 -0.31
CA ILE A 34 -9.79 3.30 -0.11
C ILE A 34 -10.45 3.28 -1.48
N LEU A 35 -11.45 2.45 -1.64
CA LEU A 35 -12.29 2.37 -2.81
C LEU A 35 -13.62 3.07 -2.52
N TYR A 36 -14.06 3.95 -3.40
CA TYR A 36 -15.41 4.51 -3.40
C TYR A 36 -16.07 4.22 -4.75
N VAL A 37 -17.27 3.65 -4.72
CA VAL A 37 -18.05 3.39 -5.94
C VAL A 37 -18.91 4.61 -6.25
N MET A 38 -18.54 5.34 -7.32
CA MET A 38 -19.23 6.56 -7.76
C MET A 38 -20.49 6.24 -8.55
N ALA A 39 -20.48 5.16 -9.34
CA ALA A 39 -21.62 4.69 -10.11
C ALA A 39 -21.52 3.18 -10.37
N GLY A 40 -22.66 2.52 -10.45
CA GLY A 40 -22.76 1.09 -10.72
C GLY A 40 -22.40 0.22 -9.53
N THR A 41 -21.86 -0.96 -9.82
CA THR A 41 -21.49 -1.97 -8.81
C THR A 41 -20.09 -2.49 -9.11
N THR A 42 -19.31 -2.73 -8.07
CA THR A 42 -18.03 -3.41 -8.18
C THR A 42 -17.99 -4.63 -7.26
N TYR A 43 -17.32 -5.69 -7.71
CA TYR A 43 -17.12 -6.90 -6.93
C TYR A 43 -15.67 -7.01 -6.52
N VAL A 44 -15.43 -6.97 -5.21
CA VAL A 44 -14.09 -7.05 -4.62
C VAL A 44 -13.94 -8.39 -3.92
N ASN A 45 -12.88 -9.11 -4.24
CA ASN A 45 -12.51 -10.29 -3.46
C ASN A 45 -11.29 -9.94 -2.60
N VAL A 46 -11.39 -10.16 -1.30
CA VAL A 46 -10.27 -9.99 -0.37
C VAL A 46 -10.07 -11.29 0.38
N ASP A 47 -8.88 -11.86 0.30
CA ASP A 47 -8.48 -13.12 0.93
C ASP A 47 -9.45 -14.29 0.71
N GLY A 48 -10.11 -14.31 -0.47
CA GLY A 48 -11.07 -15.36 -0.87
C GLY A 48 -12.52 -15.06 -0.50
N VAL A 49 -12.80 -13.94 0.18
CA VAL A 49 -14.17 -13.49 0.50
C VAL A 49 -14.62 -12.48 -0.55
N ASN A 50 -15.82 -12.69 -1.11
CA ASN A 50 -16.38 -11.78 -2.10
C ASN A 50 -17.25 -10.72 -1.42
N TYR A 51 -17.10 -9.48 -1.86
CA TYR A 51 -17.88 -8.34 -1.43
C TYR A 51 -18.49 -7.67 -2.65
N GLU A 52 -19.76 -7.34 -2.55
CA GLU A 52 -20.46 -6.48 -3.50
C GLU A 52 -20.46 -5.06 -2.91
N VAL A 53 -19.98 -4.09 -3.68
CA VAL A 53 -19.89 -2.67 -3.29
C VAL A 53 -20.63 -1.87 -4.34
N ILE A 54 -21.68 -1.19 -3.93
CA ILE A 54 -22.58 -0.45 -4.81
C ILE A 54 -22.30 1.05 -4.77
N SER A 55 -22.91 1.79 -5.69
CA SER A 55 -22.81 3.25 -5.77
C SER A 55 -23.10 3.92 -4.41
N GLY A 56 -22.24 4.87 -4.00
CA GLY A 56 -22.29 5.58 -2.73
C GLY A 56 -21.54 4.89 -1.58
N GLU A 57 -21.09 3.67 -1.77
CA GLU A 57 -20.40 2.91 -0.73
C GLU A 57 -18.89 3.04 -0.81
N THR A 58 -18.27 2.96 0.37
CA THR A 58 -16.81 3.01 0.55
C THR A 58 -16.31 1.67 1.08
N PHE A 59 -15.21 1.20 0.52
CA PHE A 59 -14.61 -0.07 0.88
C PHE A 59 -13.11 0.11 1.16
N PHE A 60 -12.62 -0.46 2.25
CA PHE A 60 -11.23 -0.37 2.67
C PHE A 60 -10.54 -1.71 2.52
N ILE A 61 -9.29 -1.66 2.08
CA ILE A 61 -8.41 -2.81 2.01
C ILE A 61 -7.12 -2.46 2.75
N SER A 62 -6.77 -3.29 3.72
CA SER A 62 -5.57 -3.14 4.52
C SER A 62 -4.31 -3.52 3.74
N PRO A 63 -3.14 -2.93 4.09
CA PRO A 63 -1.86 -3.35 3.56
C PRO A 63 -1.64 -4.86 3.68
N GLY A 64 -1.13 -5.48 2.62
CA GLY A 64 -0.80 -6.91 2.58
C GLY A 64 -1.98 -7.84 2.28
N ALA A 65 -3.22 -7.38 2.30
CA ALA A 65 -4.37 -8.18 1.94
C ALA A 65 -4.35 -8.54 0.45
N VAL A 66 -4.55 -9.82 0.14
CA VAL A 66 -4.60 -10.29 -1.26
C VAL A 66 -5.99 -10.04 -1.82
N HIS A 67 -6.08 -9.20 -2.83
CA HIS A 67 -7.36 -8.82 -3.40
C HIS A 67 -7.37 -8.75 -4.93
N TYR A 68 -8.56 -8.69 -5.49
CA TYR A 68 -8.80 -8.41 -6.90
C TYR A 68 -10.20 -7.82 -7.11
N TYR A 69 -10.35 -7.11 -8.22
CA TYR A 69 -11.63 -6.59 -8.66
C TYR A 69 -12.13 -7.47 -9.81
N ALA A 70 -13.28 -8.10 -9.62
CA ALA A 70 -13.89 -8.92 -10.65
C ALA A 70 -14.52 -8.05 -11.76
N GLU A 71 -14.70 -8.65 -12.92
CA GLU A 71 -15.34 -7.99 -14.05
C GLU A 71 -16.77 -7.57 -13.65
N PRO A 72 -17.10 -6.27 -13.73
CA PRO A 72 -18.44 -5.82 -13.41
C PRO A 72 -19.44 -6.39 -14.43
N SER A 73 -20.65 -6.73 -13.95
CA SER A 73 -21.73 -7.16 -14.83
C SER A 73 -22.30 -6.02 -15.68
N GLU A 74 -22.09 -4.79 -15.21
CA GLU A 74 -22.53 -3.53 -15.83
C GLU A 74 -21.43 -2.49 -15.65
N PHE A 75 -21.60 -1.31 -16.30
CA PHE A 75 -20.71 -0.17 -16.14
C PHE A 75 -20.48 0.17 -14.66
N ASN A 76 -19.22 0.39 -14.28
CA ASN A 76 -18.89 0.99 -12.99
C ASN A 76 -17.95 2.18 -13.13
N LYS A 77 -18.06 3.11 -12.19
CA LYS A 77 -17.10 4.21 -12.01
C LYS A 77 -16.66 4.23 -10.56
N ILE A 78 -15.37 4.18 -10.34
CA ILE A 78 -14.80 4.12 -9.00
C ILE A 78 -13.73 5.20 -8.80
N CYS A 79 -13.57 5.65 -7.55
CA CYS A 79 -12.42 6.42 -7.09
C CYS A 79 -11.59 5.54 -6.17
N VAL A 80 -10.28 5.44 -6.43
CA VAL A 80 -9.34 4.67 -5.61
C VAL A 80 -8.29 5.63 -5.05
N VAL A 81 -8.15 5.63 -3.72
CA VAL A 81 -7.11 6.37 -2.99
C VAL A 81 -6.18 5.36 -2.35
N ARG A 82 -4.88 5.45 -2.63
CA ARG A 82 -3.86 4.60 -2.02
C ARG A 82 -2.84 5.45 -1.28
N LEU A 83 -2.54 5.08 -0.03
CA LEU A 83 -1.66 5.81 0.87
C LEU A 83 -0.65 4.85 1.50
N THR A 84 0.64 5.18 1.43
CA THR A 84 1.67 4.42 2.17
C THR A 84 1.78 4.91 3.61
N GLU A 85 2.37 4.09 4.46
CA GLU A 85 2.72 4.47 5.84
C GLU A 85 3.68 5.67 5.86
N GLU A 86 4.64 5.72 4.95
CA GLU A 86 5.60 6.82 4.83
C GLU A 86 4.90 8.15 4.48
N PHE A 87 3.88 8.10 3.62
CA PHE A 87 3.07 9.27 3.32
C PHE A 87 2.37 9.79 4.58
N LEU A 88 1.74 8.91 5.33
CA LEU A 88 1.03 9.27 6.56
C LEU A 88 1.97 9.87 7.62
N LYS A 89 3.18 9.33 7.78
CA LYS A 89 4.21 9.86 8.68
C LYS A 89 4.65 11.28 8.31
N CYS A 90 4.69 11.64 7.03
CA CYS A 90 5.02 13.00 6.59
C CYS A 90 4.04 14.05 7.11
N PHE A 91 2.81 13.67 7.43
CA PHE A 91 1.78 14.56 7.98
C PHE A 91 1.56 14.39 9.48
N SER A 92 2.56 13.86 10.20
CA SER A 92 2.49 13.61 11.65
C SER A 92 1.30 12.72 12.06
N VAL A 93 0.79 11.92 11.14
CA VAL A 93 -0.22 10.91 11.45
C VAL A 93 0.50 9.76 12.15
N GLU A 94 0.24 9.58 13.44
CA GLU A 94 0.76 8.42 14.16
C GLU A 94 0.14 7.16 13.57
N VAL A 95 0.97 6.37 12.91
CA VAL A 95 0.57 5.14 12.21
C VAL A 95 -0.12 4.16 13.16
N LYS A 96 0.21 4.17 14.45
CA LYS A 96 -0.52 3.43 15.49
C LYS A 96 -2.03 3.68 15.47
N HIS A 97 -2.45 4.93 15.26
CA HIS A 97 -3.86 5.29 15.19
C HIS A 97 -4.50 4.82 13.89
N VAL A 98 -3.75 4.81 12.78
CA VAL A 98 -4.25 4.28 11.52
C VAL A 98 -4.41 2.75 11.58
N TYR A 99 -3.48 2.04 12.22
CA TYR A 99 -3.61 0.60 12.46
C TYR A 99 -4.77 0.24 13.39
N THR A 100 -5.02 1.02 14.44
CA THR A 100 -6.21 0.79 15.31
C THR A 100 -7.52 1.02 14.58
N VAL A 101 -7.45 1.79 13.52
CA VAL A 101 -8.56 2.12 12.64
C VAL A 101 -8.87 0.98 11.66
N PHE A 102 -7.83 0.29 11.18
CA PHE A 102 -7.90 -0.80 10.19
C PHE A 102 -7.74 -2.17 10.87
N LEU A 103 -8.43 -2.41 11.97
CA LEU A 103 -8.37 -3.67 12.73
C LEU A 103 -8.97 -4.88 11.99
N SER A 104 -9.61 -4.67 10.87
CA SER A 104 -10.06 -5.72 9.96
C SER A 104 -9.35 -5.58 8.61
N ASP A 105 -9.09 -6.68 7.93
CA ASP A 105 -8.54 -6.69 6.56
C ASP A 105 -9.42 -5.92 5.58
N VAL A 106 -10.67 -5.65 5.97
CA VAL A 106 -11.69 -4.98 5.17
C VAL A 106 -12.63 -4.18 6.06
N LEU A 107 -12.98 -2.96 5.63
CA LEU A 107 -14.08 -2.18 6.17
C LEU A 107 -15.01 -1.78 5.04
N HIS A 108 -16.31 -2.07 5.18
CA HIS A 108 -17.35 -1.70 4.25
C HIS A 108 -18.27 -0.65 4.88
N ILE A 109 -18.28 0.55 4.33
CA ILE A 109 -19.12 1.66 4.77
C ILE A 109 -20.20 1.87 3.72
N ARG A 110 -21.44 1.81 4.16
CA ARG A 110 -22.60 2.15 3.34
C ARG A 110 -22.61 3.65 3.03
N GLU A 111 -23.55 4.08 2.23
CA GLU A 111 -23.70 5.46 1.77
C GLU A 111 -23.47 6.49 2.89
N ASN A 112 -22.58 7.43 2.64
CA ASN A 112 -22.25 8.52 3.57
C ASN A 112 -22.12 9.84 2.80
N PRO A 113 -23.01 10.82 3.04
CA PRO A 113 -23.06 12.06 2.29
C PRO A 113 -21.75 12.88 2.35
N ARG A 114 -21.01 12.85 3.48
CA ARG A 114 -19.76 13.61 3.58
C ARG A 114 -18.64 12.97 2.77
N ILE A 115 -18.58 11.65 2.75
CA ILE A 115 -17.61 10.94 1.89
C ILE A 115 -17.92 11.23 0.43
N SER A 116 -19.19 11.18 0.02
CA SER A 116 -19.61 11.50 -1.34
C SER A 116 -19.14 12.89 -1.77
N VAL A 117 -19.34 13.91 -0.92
CA VAL A 117 -18.87 15.28 -1.21
C VAL A 117 -17.35 15.35 -1.39
N ILE A 118 -16.57 14.71 -0.50
CA ILE A 118 -15.10 14.72 -0.63
C ILE A 118 -14.65 14.05 -1.93
N ILE A 119 -15.30 12.94 -2.33
CA ILE A 119 -14.98 12.23 -3.57
C ILE A 119 -15.40 13.04 -4.81
N GLU A 120 -16.54 13.72 -4.78
CA GLU A 120 -16.95 14.64 -5.85
C GLU A 120 -15.94 15.77 -6.02
N GLU A 121 -15.46 16.37 -4.91
CA GLU A 121 -14.41 17.36 -4.92
C GLU A 121 -13.08 16.80 -5.50
N ILE A 122 -12.71 15.56 -5.17
CA ILE A 122 -11.58 14.87 -5.80
C ILE A 122 -11.80 14.72 -7.32
N GLN A 123 -13.01 14.38 -7.75
CA GLN A 123 -13.32 14.23 -9.18
C GLN A 123 -13.17 15.57 -9.91
N THR A 124 -13.70 16.65 -9.36
CA THR A 124 -13.62 17.98 -10.01
C THR A 124 -12.18 18.44 -10.21
N VAL A 125 -11.26 18.03 -9.32
CA VAL A 125 -9.83 18.36 -9.46
C VAL A 125 -9.22 17.76 -10.72
N PHE A 126 -9.68 16.58 -11.17
CA PHE A 126 -9.21 15.98 -12.43
C PHE A 126 -9.68 16.72 -13.69
N GLU A 127 -10.64 17.63 -13.54
CA GLU A 127 -11.16 18.47 -14.62
C GLU A 127 -10.45 19.85 -14.70
N ILE A 128 -9.56 20.15 -13.74
CA ILE A 128 -8.78 21.40 -13.70
C ILE A 128 -7.58 21.28 -14.65
N GLU A 129 -7.44 22.23 -15.57
CA GLU A 129 -6.34 22.26 -16.55
C GLU A 129 -5.00 22.74 -15.96
N GLU A 130 -5.00 23.42 -14.81
CA GLU A 130 -3.78 23.95 -14.17
C GLU A 130 -3.10 22.90 -13.29
N GLU A 131 -2.00 22.34 -13.77
CA GLU A 131 -1.27 21.25 -13.11
C GLU A 131 -0.64 21.60 -11.74
N VAL A 132 -0.35 22.88 -11.46
CA VAL A 132 0.51 23.27 -10.33
C VAL A 132 -0.09 22.94 -8.96
N PHE A 133 -1.40 23.04 -8.79
CA PHE A 133 -2.07 22.78 -7.50
C PHE A 133 -2.82 21.46 -7.42
N VAL A 134 -3.04 20.77 -8.51
CA VAL A 134 -3.81 19.51 -8.59
C VAL A 134 -3.27 18.47 -7.59
N GLU A 135 -1.97 18.24 -7.58
CA GLU A 135 -1.34 17.27 -6.66
C GLU A 135 -1.56 17.65 -5.20
N SER A 136 -1.37 18.92 -4.84
CA SER A 136 -1.55 19.41 -3.48
C SER A 136 -3.00 19.33 -3.01
N ILE A 137 -3.95 19.61 -3.88
CA ILE A 137 -5.38 19.50 -3.57
C ILE A 137 -5.76 18.04 -3.37
N LEU A 138 -5.33 17.13 -4.25
CA LEU A 138 -5.60 15.70 -4.12
C LEU A 138 -5.02 15.12 -2.83
N ILE A 139 -3.81 15.54 -2.43
CA ILE A 139 -3.21 15.20 -1.13
C ILE A 139 -4.10 15.68 0.00
N GLY A 140 -4.49 16.96 -0.01
CA GLY A 140 -5.35 17.55 1.02
C GLY A 140 -6.69 16.82 1.15
N LYS A 141 -7.34 16.50 0.04
CA LYS A 141 -8.62 15.78 0.03
C LYS A 141 -8.48 14.33 0.49
N SER A 142 -7.37 13.66 0.15
CA SER A 142 -7.09 12.30 0.64
C SER A 142 -6.88 12.27 2.16
N LEU A 143 -6.21 13.28 2.71
CA LEU A 143 -6.04 13.44 4.16
C LEU A 143 -7.36 13.82 4.84
N GLU A 144 -8.16 14.71 4.25
CA GLU A 144 -9.49 15.05 4.75
C GLU A 144 -10.38 13.82 4.86
N LEU A 145 -10.39 12.99 3.82
CA LEU A 145 -11.12 11.73 3.81
C LEU A 145 -10.67 10.82 4.96
N LEU A 146 -9.36 10.62 5.10
CA LEU A 146 -8.81 9.77 6.15
C LEU A 146 -9.13 10.30 7.56
N ILE A 147 -8.99 11.61 7.79
CA ILE A 147 -9.31 12.26 9.07
C ILE A 147 -10.80 12.12 9.38
N TYR A 148 -11.65 12.34 8.40
CA TYR A 148 -13.09 12.19 8.55
C TYR A 148 -13.48 10.77 8.98
N LEU A 149 -12.90 9.78 8.33
CA LEU A 149 -13.11 8.38 8.64
C LEU A 149 -12.66 8.05 10.08
N TYR A 150 -11.52 8.56 10.49
CA TYR A 150 -11.00 8.40 11.85
C TYR A 150 -11.90 9.07 12.89
N GLN A 151 -12.29 10.33 12.69
CA GLN A 151 -13.09 11.10 13.65
C GLN A 151 -14.49 10.52 13.87
N ASN A 152 -15.07 9.91 12.85
CA ASN A 152 -16.41 9.35 12.93
C ASN A 152 -16.45 7.90 13.35
N GLN A 153 -15.31 7.35 13.80
CA GLN A 153 -15.20 5.98 14.30
C GLN A 153 -15.77 4.90 13.34
N PHE A 154 -15.92 5.23 12.05
CA PHE A 154 -16.28 4.22 11.04
C PHE A 154 -15.30 3.06 11.06
N LEU A 155 -14.15 3.32 11.58
CA LEU A 155 -13.02 2.46 11.66
C LEU A 155 -12.96 1.71 13.01
N ILE A 156 -13.84 2.06 13.97
CA ILE A 156 -14.00 1.38 15.26
C ILE A 156 -15.42 0.79 15.30
N SER A 157 -15.67 -0.23 14.48
CA SER A 157 -16.87 -1.03 14.70
C SER A 157 -16.60 -1.96 15.89
N GLU A 158 -17.44 -1.89 16.94
CA GLU A 158 -17.37 -2.78 18.12
C GLU A 158 -17.39 -4.27 17.74
N ARG A 159 -17.78 -4.62 16.52
CA ARG A 159 -17.71 -6.00 16.01
C ARG A 159 -16.28 -6.44 15.63
N ALA A 160 -15.37 -5.52 15.40
CA ALA A 160 -13.96 -5.83 15.15
C ALA A 160 -13.21 -6.25 16.42
N SER A 161 -13.69 -5.87 17.60
CA SER A 161 -13.07 -6.25 18.88
C SER A 161 -13.19 -7.75 19.23
N VAL A 162 -14.05 -8.49 18.56
CA VAL A 162 -14.32 -9.91 18.87
C VAL A 162 -13.58 -10.89 17.95
N ARG A 163 -13.04 -10.43 16.85
CA ARG A 163 -12.18 -11.23 15.95
C ARG A 163 -10.88 -10.47 15.59
N ARG A 164 -10.08 -10.10 16.56
CA ARG A 164 -8.65 -10.12 16.36
C ARG A 164 -8.29 -11.59 16.05
N ASN A 165 -8.34 -11.94 14.79
CA ASN A 165 -7.70 -13.17 14.38
C ASN A 165 -6.24 -13.00 14.76
N ASN A 166 -5.69 -13.92 15.56
CA ASN A 166 -4.25 -14.04 15.85
C ASN A 166 -3.37 -13.90 14.59
N ASP A 167 -3.96 -14.03 13.46
CA ASP A 167 -3.39 -14.01 12.11
C ASP A 167 -2.99 -12.58 11.66
N SER A 168 -3.81 -11.54 11.91
CA SER A 168 -3.48 -10.14 11.58
C SER A 168 -2.40 -9.62 12.52
N GLU A 169 -2.56 -9.81 13.84
CA GLU A 169 -1.55 -9.42 14.83
C GLU A 169 -0.19 -10.11 14.60
N CYS A 170 -0.23 -11.33 14.09
CA CYS A 170 0.98 -12.08 13.76
C CYS A 170 1.69 -11.49 12.53
N MET A 171 0.94 -11.05 11.51
CA MET A 171 1.50 -10.40 10.33
C MET A 171 2.13 -9.06 10.70
N ASP A 172 1.46 -8.26 11.54
CA ASP A 172 1.97 -6.97 12.00
C ASP A 172 3.27 -7.14 12.79
N LYS A 173 3.33 -8.07 13.73
CA LYS A 173 4.55 -8.41 14.48
C LYS A 173 5.69 -8.85 13.56
N MET A 174 5.38 -9.62 12.54
CA MET A 174 6.36 -10.07 11.54
C MET A 174 6.92 -8.88 10.76
N ILE A 175 6.05 -8.00 10.27
CA ILE A 175 6.44 -6.82 9.49
C ILE A 175 7.29 -5.89 10.36
N GLU A 176 6.86 -5.61 11.58
CA GLU A 176 7.57 -4.76 12.54
C GLU A 176 8.97 -5.32 12.81
N TYR A 177 9.06 -6.60 13.17
CA TYR A 177 10.35 -7.26 13.42
C TYR A 177 11.29 -7.19 12.20
N ILE A 178 10.79 -7.49 11.00
CA ILE A 178 11.60 -7.44 9.78
C ILE A 178 12.08 -6.01 9.51
N ARG A 179 11.22 -4.99 9.70
CA ARG A 179 11.58 -3.58 9.46
C ARG A 179 12.60 -3.05 10.46
N GLU A 180 12.50 -3.43 11.72
CA GLU A 180 13.48 -3.06 12.74
C GLU A 180 14.85 -3.67 12.49
N HIS A 181 14.90 -4.86 11.87
CA HIS A 181 16.12 -5.63 11.64
C HIS A 181 16.53 -5.69 10.16
N LEU A 182 16.07 -4.76 9.31
CA LEU A 182 16.36 -4.78 7.87
C LEU A 182 17.86 -4.79 7.54
N GLN A 183 18.67 -4.10 8.38
CA GLN A 183 20.11 -3.99 8.22
C GLN A 183 20.84 -5.27 8.66
N ASP A 184 20.19 -6.07 9.50
CA ASP A 184 20.76 -7.26 10.11
C ASP A 184 20.70 -8.46 9.16
N LYS A 185 21.51 -9.45 9.46
CA LYS A 185 21.45 -10.74 8.79
C LYS A 185 20.37 -11.61 9.43
N ILE A 186 19.10 -11.26 9.25
CA ILE A 186 17.98 -12.03 9.77
C ILE A 186 17.68 -13.25 8.91
N THR A 187 17.24 -14.31 9.56
CA THR A 187 16.84 -15.57 8.95
C THR A 187 15.36 -15.85 9.18
N LEU A 188 14.80 -16.81 8.45
CA LEU A 188 13.44 -17.29 8.71
C LEU A 188 13.29 -17.83 10.13
N SER A 189 14.35 -18.46 10.66
CA SER A 189 14.39 -18.98 12.03
C SER A 189 14.22 -17.87 13.07
N ASP A 190 14.89 -16.73 12.88
CA ASP A 190 14.79 -15.59 13.81
C ASP A 190 13.35 -15.05 13.85
N VAL A 191 12.73 -14.89 12.68
CA VAL A 191 11.33 -14.48 12.57
C VAL A 191 10.38 -15.50 13.20
N ALA A 192 10.62 -16.79 12.97
CA ALA A 192 9.80 -17.84 13.53
C ALA A 192 9.88 -17.86 15.07
N VAL A 193 11.07 -17.69 15.64
CA VAL A 193 11.27 -17.57 17.09
C VAL A 193 10.53 -16.33 17.64
N HIS A 194 10.66 -15.19 16.98
CA HIS A 194 9.97 -13.95 17.39
C HIS A 194 8.44 -14.12 17.41
N LEU A 195 7.89 -14.83 16.44
CA LEU A 195 6.44 -15.07 16.35
C LEU A 195 5.94 -16.24 17.22
N GLY A 196 6.84 -17.00 17.85
CA GLY A 196 6.49 -18.22 18.58
C GLY A 196 6.05 -19.38 17.67
N PHE A 197 6.53 -19.41 16.42
CA PHE A 197 6.19 -20.44 15.45
C PHE A 197 7.35 -21.42 15.19
N SER A 198 7.01 -22.58 14.64
CA SER A 198 8.02 -23.39 13.97
C SER A 198 8.42 -22.73 12.65
N GLU A 199 9.67 -22.90 12.23
CA GLU A 199 10.19 -22.37 10.97
C GLU A 199 9.36 -22.84 9.75
N SER A 200 8.93 -24.11 9.75
CA SER A 200 8.07 -24.66 8.71
C SER A 200 6.69 -23.98 8.64
N TYR A 201 6.11 -23.68 9.81
CA TYR A 201 4.83 -22.96 9.86
C TYR A 201 5.00 -21.50 9.40
N CYS A 202 6.04 -20.82 9.89
CA CYS A 202 6.37 -19.45 9.51
C CYS A 202 6.58 -19.32 8.00
N SER A 203 7.32 -20.24 7.38
CA SER A 203 7.51 -20.28 5.92
C SER A 203 6.19 -20.40 5.15
N LYS A 204 5.32 -21.30 5.58
CA LYS A 204 3.99 -21.49 4.96
C LYS A 204 3.10 -20.27 5.19
N TYR A 205 3.18 -19.67 6.38
CA TYR A 205 2.42 -18.50 6.75
C TYR A 205 2.80 -17.30 5.86
N ILE A 206 4.09 -16.98 5.76
CA ILE A 206 4.61 -15.92 4.89
C ILE A 206 4.16 -16.18 3.44
N LYS A 207 4.35 -17.39 2.94
CA LYS A 207 3.97 -17.73 1.57
C LYS A 207 2.48 -17.60 1.32
N LYS A 208 1.66 -17.98 2.29
CA LYS A 208 0.19 -17.85 2.21
C LYS A 208 -0.24 -16.39 2.19
N LYS A 209 0.35 -15.55 3.07
CA LYS A 209 -0.03 -14.14 3.24
C LYS A 209 0.54 -13.23 2.15
N THR A 210 1.77 -13.44 1.73
CA THR A 210 2.47 -12.53 0.82
C THR A 210 2.68 -13.09 -0.59
N ASN A 211 2.39 -14.37 -0.79
CA ASN A 211 2.76 -15.15 -1.98
C ASN A 211 4.26 -15.14 -2.31
N MET A 212 5.09 -14.65 -1.39
CA MET A 212 6.55 -14.64 -1.47
C MET A 212 7.14 -15.63 -0.49
N ASN A 213 8.33 -16.16 -0.78
CA ASN A 213 9.12 -16.80 0.28
C ASN A 213 9.75 -15.71 1.18
N PHE A 214 10.28 -16.12 2.34
CA PHE A 214 10.86 -15.19 3.30
C PHE A 214 11.94 -14.28 2.70
N LEU A 215 12.85 -14.85 1.91
CA LEU A 215 13.94 -14.08 1.30
C LEU A 215 13.43 -13.08 0.25
N GLU A 216 12.44 -13.46 -0.53
CA GLU A 216 11.77 -12.58 -1.48
C GLU A 216 11.10 -11.42 -0.74
N TYR A 217 10.40 -11.70 0.36
CA TYR A 217 9.75 -10.69 1.18
C TYR A 217 10.76 -9.75 1.84
N LEU A 218 11.79 -10.28 2.49
CA LEU A 218 12.87 -9.48 3.09
C LEU A 218 13.56 -8.58 2.06
N ASN A 219 13.85 -9.11 0.89
CA ASN A 219 14.45 -8.31 -0.20
C ASN A 219 13.49 -7.22 -0.69
N ASN A 220 12.18 -7.49 -0.76
CA ASN A 220 11.18 -6.48 -1.08
C ASN A 220 11.23 -5.31 -0.09
N GLU A 221 11.17 -5.57 1.22
CA GLU A 221 11.24 -4.53 2.26
C GLU A 221 12.56 -3.73 2.18
N ARG A 222 13.70 -4.40 1.96
CA ARG A 222 15.00 -3.75 1.75
C ARG A 222 15.02 -2.83 0.53
N ILE A 223 14.43 -3.26 -0.57
CA ILE A 223 14.35 -2.46 -1.80
C ILE A 223 13.42 -1.26 -1.61
N GLU A 224 12.29 -1.43 -0.92
CA GLU A 224 11.41 -0.29 -0.61
C GLU A 224 12.14 0.76 0.24
N LYS A 225 12.89 0.35 1.25
CA LYS A 225 13.74 1.26 2.03
C LYS A 225 14.81 1.94 1.17
N ALA A 226 15.46 1.19 0.28
CA ALA A 226 16.45 1.75 -0.65
C ALA A 226 15.85 2.80 -1.59
N LYS A 227 14.66 2.57 -2.11
CA LYS A 227 13.94 3.53 -2.96
C LYS A 227 13.62 4.81 -2.22
N GLN A 228 13.20 4.71 -0.96
CA GLN A 228 12.97 5.86 -0.10
C GLN A 228 14.26 6.68 0.06
N MET A 229 15.37 6.02 0.38
CA MET A 229 16.68 6.70 0.53
C MET A 229 17.16 7.33 -0.77
N LEU A 230 16.99 6.66 -1.91
CA LEU A 230 17.34 7.19 -3.23
C LEU A 230 16.53 8.45 -3.61
N ARG A 231 15.33 8.63 -3.06
CA ARG A 231 14.48 9.81 -3.28
C ARG A 231 14.76 10.97 -2.35
N LEU A 232 15.16 10.66 -1.11
CA LEU A 232 15.23 11.63 -0.02
C LEU A 232 16.64 12.05 0.35
N SER A 233 17.67 11.37 -0.17
CA SER A 233 19.07 11.67 0.14
C SER A 233 19.99 11.53 -1.08
N ASP A 234 21.10 12.26 -1.01
CA ASP A 234 22.20 12.17 -1.99
C ASP A 234 23.24 11.10 -1.60
N ALA A 235 22.97 10.28 -0.59
CA ALA A 235 23.85 9.23 -0.13
C ALA A 235 24.28 8.32 -1.30
N PRO A 236 25.56 7.92 -1.36
CA PRO A 236 26.06 7.02 -2.40
C PRO A 236 25.23 5.74 -2.49
N VAL A 237 24.99 5.25 -3.71
CA VAL A 237 24.24 3.99 -3.95
C VAL A 237 24.85 2.81 -3.18
N THR A 238 26.19 2.81 -3.05
CA THR A 238 26.92 1.81 -2.26
C THR A 238 26.57 1.86 -0.78
N GLU A 239 26.48 3.04 -0.22
CA GLU A 239 26.09 3.24 1.19
C GLU A 239 24.64 2.79 1.43
N ILE A 240 23.72 3.18 0.55
CA ILE A 240 22.33 2.75 0.60
C ILE A 240 22.22 1.22 0.58
N ALA A 241 23.01 0.54 -0.27
CA ALA A 241 23.00 -0.92 -0.33
C ALA A 241 23.32 -1.55 1.03
N TYR A 242 24.33 -1.05 1.74
CA TYR A 242 24.71 -1.58 3.05
C TYR A 242 23.71 -1.20 4.15
N ILE A 243 23.28 0.05 4.19
CA ILE A 243 22.27 0.52 5.17
C ILE A 243 20.95 -0.25 5.04
N THR A 244 20.63 -0.70 3.84
CA THR A 244 19.42 -1.51 3.61
C THR A 244 19.63 -3.02 3.79
N GLY A 245 20.80 -3.44 4.29
CA GLY A 245 21.06 -4.83 4.71
C GLY A 245 21.57 -5.76 3.62
N PHE A 246 22.02 -5.25 2.48
CA PHE A 246 22.68 -6.07 1.46
C PHE A 246 24.16 -6.27 1.79
N SER A 247 24.63 -7.52 1.69
CA SER A 247 26.01 -7.88 1.97
C SER A 247 27.00 -7.43 0.86
N SER A 248 26.50 -7.09 -0.33
CA SER A 248 27.31 -6.61 -1.44
C SER A 248 26.51 -5.73 -2.39
N ILE A 249 27.22 -4.78 -3.03
CA ILE A 249 26.63 -3.93 -4.06
C ILE A 249 26.14 -4.72 -5.29
N GLN A 250 26.79 -5.82 -5.61
CA GLN A 250 26.38 -6.68 -6.73
C GLN A 250 25.02 -7.34 -6.44
N SER A 251 24.85 -7.89 -5.23
CA SER A 251 23.58 -8.45 -4.79
C SER A 251 22.48 -7.39 -4.79
N PHE A 252 22.77 -6.22 -4.23
CA PHE A 252 21.84 -5.09 -4.22
C PHE A 252 21.40 -4.71 -5.64
N ASN A 253 22.34 -4.44 -6.56
CA ASN A 253 22.02 -4.03 -7.92
C ASN A 253 21.18 -5.06 -8.66
N ARG A 254 21.50 -6.34 -8.50
CA ARG A 254 20.75 -7.46 -9.12
C ARG A 254 19.32 -7.51 -8.59
N VAL A 255 19.16 -7.46 -7.27
CA VAL A 255 17.84 -7.53 -6.63
C VAL A 255 17.05 -6.25 -6.93
N PHE A 256 17.67 -5.07 -6.82
CA PHE A 256 17.02 -3.81 -7.15
C PHE A 256 16.49 -3.82 -8.59
N LYS A 257 17.30 -4.25 -9.55
CA LYS A 257 16.89 -4.34 -10.96
C LYS A 257 15.75 -5.34 -11.17
N SER A 258 15.72 -6.47 -10.44
CA SER A 258 14.63 -7.45 -10.56
C SER A 258 13.29 -6.92 -10.02
N PHE A 259 13.32 -6.01 -9.05
CA PHE A 259 12.11 -5.38 -8.51
C PHE A 259 11.71 -4.09 -9.22
N CYS A 260 12.69 -3.32 -9.69
CA CYS A 260 12.46 -1.98 -10.24
C CYS A 260 12.61 -1.88 -11.75
N GLU A 261 13.02 -2.96 -12.43
CA GLU A 261 13.29 -3.04 -13.87
C GLU A 261 14.44 -2.13 -14.35
N VAL A 262 14.92 -1.25 -13.48
CA VAL A 262 16.04 -0.32 -13.73
C VAL A 262 17.09 -0.42 -12.64
N SER A 263 18.30 0.08 -12.90
CA SER A 263 19.35 0.13 -11.88
C SER A 263 19.04 1.21 -10.81
N PRO A 264 19.62 1.12 -9.59
CA PRO A 264 19.46 2.14 -8.55
C PRO A 264 19.88 3.54 -9.02
N THR A 265 20.97 3.65 -9.78
CA THR A 265 21.47 4.91 -10.33
C THR A 265 20.48 5.50 -11.35
N GLU A 266 19.95 4.66 -12.24
CA GLU A 266 18.95 5.09 -13.22
C GLU A 266 17.65 5.48 -12.55
N TYR A 267 17.24 4.74 -11.50
CA TYR A 267 16.05 5.06 -10.69
C TYR A 267 16.18 6.45 -10.06
N ARG A 268 17.33 6.76 -9.45
CA ARG A 268 17.63 8.09 -8.89
C ARG A 268 17.57 9.17 -9.96
N LYS A 269 18.25 8.94 -11.11
CA LYS A 269 18.26 9.90 -12.22
C LYS A 269 16.85 10.24 -12.68
N ARG A 270 15.99 9.25 -12.88
CA ARG A 270 14.57 9.48 -13.30
C ARG A 270 13.81 10.37 -12.31
N ILE A 271 14.08 10.22 -11.00
CA ILE A 271 13.45 11.06 -9.97
C ILE A 271 13.95 12.50 -10.06
N TYR A 272 15.26 12.71 -10.26
CA TYR A 272 15.82 14.05 -10.41
C TYR A 272 15.33 14.73 -11.68
N ASP A 273 15.30 14.01 -12.81
CA ASP A 273 14.80 14.54 -14.08
C ASP A 273 13.32 14.96 -13.95
N GLN A 274 12.49 14.21 -13.22
CA GLN A 274 11.11 14.58 -12.94
C GLN A 274 11.01 15.84 -12.07
N LYS A 275 11.86 16.00 -11.05
CA LYS A 275 11.89 17.20 -10.19
C LYS A 275 12.36 18.43 -10.97
N SER A 276 13.39 18.30 -11.82
CA SER A 276 13.90 19.42 -12.65
C SER A 276 12.86 19.89 -13.65
N ASN A 277 12.18 18.98 -14.33
CA ASN A 277 11.10 19.32 -15.27
C ASN A 277 9.91 20.06 -14.63
N ILE A 278 9.70 19.89 -13.32
CA ILE A 278 8.68 20.63 -12.57
C ILE A 278 9.21 22.04 -12.23
N LEU A 279 10.48 22.16 -11.85
CA LEU A 279 11.09 23.44 -11.48
C LEU A 279 11.34 24.35 -12.70
N ASP A 280 11.64 23.77 -13.88
CA ASP A 280 11.85 24.52 -15.12
C ASP A 280 10.54 25.02 -15.75
N LYS A 281 9.38 24.59 -15.22
CA LYS A 281 8.05 25.04 -15.65
C LYS A 281 7.40 26.09 -14.71
N ILE A 282 8.10 26.43 -13.61
CA ILE A 282 7.72 27.48 -12.66
C ILE A 282 8.53 28.74 -12.97
#